data_aefd5a548267b5bed48da0c8a59cadbe
#
_entry.id   aefd5a548267b5bed48da0c8a59cadbe
#
_cell.length_a   1.000
_cell.length_b   1.000
_cell.length_c   1.000
_cell.angle_alpha   90.00
_cell.angle_beta   90.00
_cell.angle_gamma   90.00
#
_symmetry.space_group_name_H-M   'P 1'
#
loop_
_entity.id
_entity.type
_entity.pdbx_description
1 polymer ?
#
loop_
_entity_poly.entity_id
_entity_poly.type
_entity_poly.pdbx_seq_one_letter_code
_entity_poly.pdbx_strand_id
1 'polypeptide(L)'
;MAALPQDLEGLVLRVTTSAERLLGLQDRDPDAPTAGCFHPAHWRDKGSSFADMRRQEAVLPLALMWRHDFPGNTKRGEARLLEAVLLGLRYWCQEQHEDGTFDEWYAREHGYATTAFSTFAVALTVDTLGESLADPLRADVLRALNRSAEWLATHDDWFKTNHEAVGVAALGVAAKTLGAPRFAGRARENAAAIAARQHAEGWSREITSVDVGYSFLIAEYLGLHAVLCGEAASLTPARRALHFAAHFLHPDMTTSSDYGICANPYVSRLAAVALAPHDATAAGMLSWMQRVTGTAATGTLEDDLRIARWSFQPLLAALLADQRLPTRLAAAPVVAEPLFFERTQADFATPVAGLSAHARPGYVAWVSAASGAVVRIAFRAGSGFHPLVAERGLALREGGTIYRTRAWNRRGLPLQGGATLTLEAPLVRCRFVQPSGLQRLLLSFATRLPGGPRWSRKLIDIWRARKGTALNQSTGALGGGTSPATLLRRIELRDHDVLLDDRIIGNADPAAMSLEVEGPLAGLPAARDAAFRVPLSACGPVRSTSGLRLARALCCRAGRPAWERREVPSS
;
A
#
# COMPACT_ATOMS: atom_id res chain seq x y z
N MET A 1 -3.94 21.95 -20.29
CA MET A 1 -3.28 21.45 -19.07
C MET A 1 -1.84 21.93 -19.05
N ALA A 2 -1.35 22.40 -17.91
CA ALA A 2 0.08 22.52 -17.67
C ALA A 2 0.74 21.15 -17.88
N ALA A 3 2.05 21.10 -18.23
CA ALA A 3 2.75 19.84 -18.41
C ALA A 3 2.76 19.09 -17.06
N LEU A 4 2.14 17.92 -17.02
CA LEU A 4 2.16 17.05 -15.85
C LEU A 4 3.57 16.46 -15.66
N PRO A 5 3.97 16.11 -14.42
CA PRO A 5 5.15 15.29 -14.19
C PRO A 5 5.05 13.98 -14.99
N GLN A 6 6.15 13.57 -15.61
CA GLN A 6 6.17 12.46 -16.59
C GLN A 6 5.63 11.13 -16.00
N ASP A 7 5.98 10.81 -14.75
CA ASP A 7 5.45 9.62 -14.06
C ASP A 7 3.92 9.71 -13.89
N LEU A 8 3.41 10.88 -13.51
CA LEU A 8 1.97 11.11 -13.32
C LEU A 8 1.21 11.09 -14.66
N GLU A 9 1.77 11.69 -15.71
CA GLU A 9 1.18 11.67 -17.06
C GLU A 9 1.00 10.23 -17.56
N GLY A 10 2.01 9.38 -17.38
CA GLY A 10 1.95 7.96 -17.72
C GLY A 10 0.82 7.22 -16.97
N LEU A 11 0.60 7.53 -15.70
CA LEU A 11 -0.50 6.95 -14.92
C LEU A 11 -1.87 7.46 -15.38
N VAL A 12 -2.00 8.77 -15.64
CA VAL A 12 -3.23 9.36 -16.17
C VAL A 12 -3.59 8.73 -17.51
N LEU A 13 -2.62 8.62 -18.43
CA LEU A 13 -2.83 8.00 -19.74
C LEU A 13 -3.30 6.54 -19.59
N ARG A 14 -2.71 5.79 -18.67
CA ARG A 14 -3.13 4.41 -18.39
C ARG A 14 -4.57 4.32 -17.89
N VAL A 15 -5.00 5.22 -17.02
CA VAL A 15 -6.38 5.27 -16.53
C VAL A 15 -7.34 5.62 -17.66
N THR A 16 -7.05 6.69 -18.42
CA THR A 16 -7.94 7.17 -19.49
C THR A 16 -8.10 6.16 -20.62
N THR A 17 -7.03 5.45 -20.97
CA THR A 17 -7.09 4.36 -21.97
C THR A 17 -7.76 3.09 -21.42
N SER A 18 -7.90 2.94 -20.10
CA SER A 18 -8.61 1.84 -19.44
C SER A 18 -10.09 2.09 -19.17
N ALA A 19 -10.65 3.18 -19.68
CA ALA A 19 -12.05 3.55 -19.44
C ALA A 19 -13.04 2.45 -19.85
N GLU A 20 -12.82 1.77 -21.00
CA GLU A 20 -13.65 0.64 -21.44
C GLU A 20 -13.55 -0.57 -20.50
N ARG A 21 -12.39 -0.80 -19.92
CA ARG A 21 -12.22 -1.84 -18.92
C ARG A 21 -13.02 -1.52 -17.65
N LEU A 22 -12.99 -0.27 -17.16
CA LEU A 22 -13.83 0.16 -16.04
C LEU A 22 -15.31 -0.02 -16.34
N LEU A 23 -15.78 0.41 -17.53
CA LEU A 23 -17.15 0.22 -17.97
C LEU A 23 -17.53 -1.28 -18.07
N GLY A 24 -16.59 -2.14 -18.48
CA GLY A 24 -16.79 -3.59 -18.56
C GLY A 24 -16.90 -4.30 -17.20
N LEU A 25 -16.49 -3.67 -16.10
CA LEU A 25 -16.69 -4.19 -14.74
C LEU A 25 -18.13 -4.00 -14.24
N GLN A 26 -18.89 -3.07 -14.81
CA GLN A 26 -20.22 -2.70 -14.35
C GLN A 26 -21.30 -3.56 -14.97
N ASP A 27 -22.25 -3.99 -14.15
CA ASP A 27 -23.55 -4.47 -14.64
C ASP A 27 -24.35 -3.27 -15.17
N ARG A 28 -24.68 -3.30 -16.45
CA ARG A 28 -25.43 -2.23 -17.13
C ARG A 28 -26.79 -2.69 -17.67
N ASP A 29 -27.22 -3.87 -17.26
CA ASP A 29 -28.58 -4.32 -17.56
C ASP A 29 -29.55 -3.56 -16.65
N PRO A 30 -30.41 -2.66 -17.18
CA PRO A 30 -31.30 -1.83 -16.36
C PRO A 30 -32.34 -2.64 -15.59
N ASP A 31 -32.63 -3.84 -16.03
CA ASP A 31 -33.62 -4.73 -15.41
C ASP A 31 -33.00 -5.66 -14.37
N ALA A 32 -31.68 -5.70 -14.28
CA ALA A 32 -30.98 -6.51 -13.28
C ALA A 32 -31.04 -5.87 -11.88
N PRO A 33 -31.27 -6.66 -10.81
CA PRO A 33 -31.17 -6.13 -9.44
C PRO A 33 -29.78 -5.64 -9.06
N THR A 34 -28.78 -5.99 -9.85
CA THR A 34 -27.37 -5.59 -9.69
C THR A 34 -26.94 -4.48 -10.65
N ALA A 35 -27.90 -3.82 -11.33
CA ALA A 35 -27.63 -2.72 -12.24
C ALA A 35 -26.82 -1.61 -11.55
N GLY A 36 -25.63 -1.30 -12.08
CA GLY A 36 -24.68 -0.35 -11.49
C GLY A 36 -23.57 -0.95 -10.65
N CYS A 37 -23.60 -2.24 -10.37
CA CYS A 37 -22.57 -2.96 -9.60
C CYS A 37 -21.25 -3.10 -10.36
N PHE A 38 -20.13 -2.70 -9.76
CA PHE A 38 -18.76 -2.85 -10.32
C PHE A 38 -18.04 -4.12 -9.84
N HIS A 39 -18.77 -5.13 -9.34
CA HIS A 39 -18.18 -6.37 -8.84
C HIS A 39 -18.57 -7.59 -9.69
N PRO A 40 -17.82 -7.92 -10.79
CA PRO A 40 -18.16 -9.03 -11.70
C PRO A 40 -18.32 -10.38 -11.01
N ALA A 41 -17.52 -10.69 -9.99
CA ALA A 41 -17.66 -11.92 -9.24
C ALA A 41 -19.03 -12.03 -8.51
N HIS A 42 -19.70 -10.90 -8.23
CA HIS A 42 -21.05 -10.86 -7.68
C HIS A 42 -22.11 -10.92 -8.78
N TRP A 43 -22.14 -9.94 -9.68
CA TRP A 43 -23.24 -9.80 -10.63
C TRP A 43 -23.15 -10.77 -11.82
N ARG A 44 -21.94 -11.03 -12.34
CA ARG A 44 -21.73 -11.88 -13.54
C ARG A 44 -21.44 -13.33 -13.20
N ASP A 45 -20.39 -13.56 -12.41
CA ASP A 45 -19.83 -14.90 -12.18
C ASP A 45 -20.54 -15.66 -11.05
N LYS A 46 -21.36 -14.96 -10.25
CA LYS A 46 -22.12 -15.50 -9.08
C LYS A 46 -21.24 -16.20 -8.03
N GLY A 47 -19.93 -15.88 -8.05
CA GLY A 47 -18.95 -16.41 -7.11
C GLY A 47 -18.95 -15.72 -5.74
N SER A 48 -19.62 -14.58 -5.60
CA SER A 48 -19.78 -13.84 -4.35
C SER A 48 -21.26 -13.63 -4.04
N SER A 49 -21.67 -13.90 -2.79
CA SER A 49 -23.04 -13.69 -2.30
C SER A 49 -23.32 -12.24 -1.89
N PHE A 50 -22.38 -11.34 -2.00
CA PHE A 50 -22.49 -9.91 -1.68
C PHE A 50 -21.60 -9.09 -2.62
N ALA A 51 -21.89 -7.80 -2.74
CA ALA A 51 -21.07 -6.88 -3.49
C ALA A 51 -19.94 -6.33 -2.60
N ASP A 52 -18.70 -6.36 -3.09
CA ASP A 52 -17.59 -5.60 -2.54
C ASP A 52 -17.80 -4.11 -2.90
N MET A 53 -18.32 -3.34 -1.95
CA MET A 53 -18.74 -1.97 -2.19
C MET A 53 -17.58 -0.96 -2.33
N ARG A 54 -16.34 -1.38 -2.02
CA ARG A 54 -15.17 -0.58 -2.39
C ARG A 54 -14.98 -0.48 -3.90
N ARG A 55 -15.51 -1.42 -4.69
CA ARG A 55 -15.47 -1.32 -6.16
C ARG A 55 -16.37 -0.22 -6.71
N GLN A 56 -17.36 0.28 -5.92
CA GLN A 56 -18.15 1.45 -6.29
C GLN A 56 -17.33 2.77 -6.31
N GLU A 57 -16.10 2.79 -5.78
CA GLU A 57 -15.18 3.90 -5.97
C GLU A 57 -14.95 4.22 -7.47
N ALA A 58 -15.21 3.25 -8.36
CA ALA A 58 -15.15 3.40 -9.82
C ALA A 58 -16.06 4.51 -10.40
N VAL A 59 -17.09 4.95 -9.66
CA VAL A 59 -17.93 6.07 -10.08
C VAL A 59 -17.13 7.37 -10.19
N LEU A 60 -16.13 7.57 -9.31
CA LEU A 60 -15.33 8.80 -9.28
C LEU A 60 -14.43 8.95 -10.52
N PRO A 61 -13.57 7.99 -10.91
CA PRO A 61 -12.75 8.14 -12.10
C PRO A 61 -13.62 8.28 -13.38
N LEU A 62 -14.77 7.62 -13.48
CA LEU A 62 -15.69 7.78 -14.60
C LEU A 62 -16.29 9.19 -14.64
N ALA A 63 -16.72 9.76 -13.51
CA ALA A 63 -17.20 11.13 -13.41
C ALA A 63 -16.11 12.15 -13.75
N LEU A 64 -14.89 11.95 -13.26
CA LEU A 64 -13.74 12.82 -13.57
C LEU A 64 -13.43 12.79 -15.07
N MET A 65 -13.37 11.62 -15.71
CA MET A 65 -13.14 11.49 -17.15
C MET A 65 -14.29 12.09 -17.97
N TRP A 66 -15.53 11.95 -17.51
CA TRP A 66 -16.66 12.60 -18.16
C TRP A 66 -16.55 14.13 -18.11
N ARG A 67 -16.15 14.70 -16.99
CA ARG A 67 -16.13 16.16 -16.77
C ARG A 67 -14.90 16.85 -17.33
N HIS A 68 -13.72 16.23 -17.18
CA HIS A 68 -12.44 16.89 -17.41
C HIS A 68 -11.71 16.34 -18.63
N ASP A 69 -10.93 17.23 -19.25
CA ASP A 69 -10.02 16.87 -20.32
C ASP A 69 -8.68 16.41 -19.71
N PHE A 70 -8.35 15.14 -19.89
CA PHE A 70 -7.09 14.53 -19.48
C PHE A 70 -6.31 14.02 -20.68
N PRO A 71 -4.98 13.87 -20.60
CA PRO A 71 -4.20 13.19 -21.63
C PRO A 71 -4.79 11.81 -21.97
N GLY A 72 -5.02 11.58 -23.27
CA GLY A 72 -5.60 10.33 -23.77
C GLY A 72 -7.08 10.08 -23.46
N ASN A 73 -7.78 11.03 -22.84
CA ASN A 73 -9.22 10.92 -22.58
C ASN A 73 -10.04 11.29 -23.81
N THR A 74 -10.46 10.31 -24.58
CA THR A 74 -11.33 10.48 -25.75
C THR A 74 -12.82 10.48 -25.40
N LYS A 75 -13.17 10.28 -24.10
CA LYS A 75 -14.55 10.03 -23.66
C LYS A 75 -15.18 11.19 -22.88
N ARG A 76 -14.55 12.34 -22.89
CA ARG A 76 -15.10 13.52 -22.23
C ARG A 76 -16.48 13.87 -22.80
N GLY A 77 -17.47 14.04 -21.92
CA GLY A 77 -18.85 14.39 -22.28
C GLY A 77 -19.66 13.24 -22.87
N GLU A 78 -19.11 12.03 -23.03
CA GLU A 78 -19.89 10.89 -23.52
C GLU A 78 -21.03 10.54 -22.56
N ALA A 79 -22.26 10.45 -23.09
CA ALA A 79 -23.46 10.08 -22.30
C ALA A 79 -23.28 8.75 -21.58
N ARG A 80 -22.64 7.78 -22.22
CA ARG A 80 -22.36 6.44 -21.66
C ARG A 80 -21.57 6.46 -20.35
N LEU A 81 -20.62 7.40 -20.19
CA LEU A 81 -19.90 7.56 -18.92
C LEU A 81 -20.81 8.10 -17.83
N LEU A 82 -21.59 9.13 -18.16
CA LEU A 82 -22.56 9.70 -17.21
C LEU A 82 -23.59 8.66 -16.77
N GLU A 83 -24.17 7.91 -17.71
CA GLU A 83 -25.10 6.83 -17.43
C GLU A 83 -24.50 5.78 -16.47
N ALA A 84 -23.25 5.36 -16.72
CA ALA A 84 -22.55 4.42 -15.84
C ALA A 84 -22.35 4.98 -14.43
N VAL A 85 -22.02 6.25 -14.30
CA VAL A 85 -21.89 6.93 -13.00
C VAL A 85 -23.22 6.97 -12.28
N LEU A 86 -24.32 7.38 -12.96
CA LEU A 86 -25.66 7.46 -12.36
C LEU A 86 -26.18 6.09 -11.91
N LEU A 87 -25.97 5.04 -12.72
CA LEU A 87 -26.29 3.66 -12.33
C LEU A 87 -25.48 3.23 -11.09
N GLY A 88 -24.17 3.51 -11.09
CA GLY A 88 -23.31 3.18 -9.95
C GLY A 88 -23.70 3.89 -8.66
N LEU A 89 -24.10 5.16 -8.72
CA LEU A 89 -24.61 5.91 -7.57
C LEU A 89 -25.92 5.33 -7.06
N ARG A 90 -26.85 4.93 -7.97
CA ARG A 90 -28.09 4.27 -7.60
C ARG A 90 -27.82 2.96 -6.86
N TYR A 91 -26.95 2.12 -7.42
CA TYR A 91 -26.56 0.86 -6.79
C TYR A 91 -25.90 1.07 -5.42
N TRP A 92 -25.04 2.07 -5.26
CA TRP A 92 -24.46 2.42 -3.97
C TRP A 92 -25.54 2.76 -2.91
N CYS A 93 -26.58 3.49 -3.29
CA CYS A 93 -27.71 3.78 -2.39
C CYS A 93 -28.51 2.52 -2.03
N GLN A 94 -28.69 1.59 -2.98
CA GLN A 94 -29.45 0.35 -2.77
C GLN A 94 -28.76 -0.63 -1.82
N GLU A 95 -27.41 -0.72 -1.90
CA GLU A 95 -26.62 -1.65 -1.09
C GLU A 95 -26.28 -1.12 0.30
N GLN A 96 -26.65 0.11 0.61
CA GLN A 96 -26.39 0.70 1.91
C GLN A 96 -27.23 0.02 2.99
N HIS A 97 -26.56 -0.48 4.05
CA HIS A 97 -27.25 -0.97 5.23
C HIS A 97 -28.06 0.13 5.94
N GLU A 98 -29.04 -0.25 6.75
CA GLU A 98 -29.89 0.70 7.49
C GLU A 98 -29.09 1.66 8.38
N ASP A 99 -27.95 1.19 8.91
CA ASP A 99 -27.04 1.99 9.74
C ASP A 99 -26.09 2.91 8.94
N GLY A 100 -26.18 2.90 7.61
CA GLY A 100 -25.36 3.73 6.73
C GLY A 100 -24.05 3.11 6.26
N THR A 101 -23.79 1.84 6.58
CA THR A 101 -22.54 1.12 6.27
C THR A 101 -22.62 0.26 5.01
N PHE A 102 -21.47 -0.33 4.64
CA PHE A 102 -21.30 -1.21 3.50
C PHE A 102 -20.38 -2.40 3.79
N ASP A 103 -20.40 -3.41 2.91
CA ASP A 103 -19.62 -4.65 2.99
C ASP A 103 -18.42 -4.65 2.02
N GLU A 104 -17.30 -5.28 2.41
CA GLU A 104 -16.10 -5.51 1.57
C GLU A 104 -15.63 -6.97 1.59
N TRP A 105 -15.45 -7.53 2.78
CA TRP A 105 -14.81 -8.84 2.97
C TRP A 105 -15.79 -10.00 3.13
N TYR A 106 -16.94 -9.73 3.68
CA TYR A 106 -18.02 -10.73 3.87
C TYR A 106 -19.36 -10.03 4.04
N ALA A 107 -20.43 -10.77 3.74
CA ALA A 107 -21.79 -10.24 3.85
C ALA A 107 -22.13 -9.81 5.29
N ARG A 108 -22.74 -8.66 5.45
CA ARG A 108 -23.06 -8.01 6.73
C ARG A 108 -21.83 -7.70 7.58
N GLU A 109 -20.77 -7.24 6.92
CA GLU A 109 -19.55 -6.79 7.59
C GLU A 109 -19.76 -5.48 8.34
N HIS A 110 -20.54 -4.57 7.79
CA HIS A 110 -20.67 -3.19 8.26
C HIS A 110 -19.28 -2.53 8.39
N GLY A 111 -18.51 -2.58 7.30
CA GLY A 111 -17.10 -2.27 7.29
C GLY A 111 -16.79 -0.78 7.41
N TYR A 112 -15.91 -0.38 8.36
CA TYR A 112 -15.46 1.01 8.48
C TYR A 112 -14.72 1.47 7.21
N ALA A 113 -13.76 0.67 6.74
CA ALA A 113 -12.98 1.01 5.54
C ALA A 113 -13.87 1.22 4.32
N THR A 114 -14.74 0.25 4.03
CA THR A 114 -15.63 0.31 2.88
C THR A 114 -16.53 1.53 2.92
N THR A 115 -17.09 1.81 4.10
CA THR A 115 -17.94 2.99 4.31
C THR A 115 -17.14 4.28 4.09
N ALA A 116 -15.94 4.40 4.67
CA ALA A 116 -15.11 5.60 4.54
C ALA A 116 -14.65 5.86 3.10
N PHE A 117 -14.08 4.84 2.43
CA PHE A 117 -13.58 4.98 1.06
C PHE A 117 -14.69 5.28 0.06
N SER A 118 -15.81 4.55 0.12
CA SER A 118 -16.92 4.77 -0.81
C SER A 118 -17.61 6.11 -0.56
N THR A 119 -17.77 6.53 0.71
CA THR A 119 -18.30 7.86 1.06
C THR A 119 -17.44 8.98 0.48
N PHE A 120 -16.10 8.89 0.62
CA PHE A 120 -15.16 9.85 0.04
C PHE A 120 -15.33 9.94 -1.49
N ALA A 121 -15.32 8.80 -2.18
CA ALA A 121 -15.44 8.75 -3.62
C ALA A 121 -16.78 9.29 -4.12
N VAL A 122 -17.89 8.89 -3.46
CA VAL A 122 -19.24 9.33 -3.84
C VAL A 122 -19.44 10.83 -3.57
N ALA A 123 -18.96 11.36 -2.43
CA ALA A 123 -19.05 12.79 -2.15
C ALA A 123 -18.33 13.64 -3.21
N LEU A 124 -17.10 13.26 -3.60
CA LEU A 124 -16.38 13.91 -4.70
C LEU A 124 -17.07 13.72 -6.06
N THR A 125 -17.73 12.58 -6.28
CA THR A 125 -18.52 12.35 -7.49
C THR A 125 -19.70 13.32 -7.58
N VAL A 126 -20.44 13.51 -6.47
CA VAL A 126 -21.53 14.50 -6.39
C VAL A 126 -21.04 15.91 -6.71
N ASP A 127 -19.92 16.32 -6.11
CA ASP A 127 -19.30 17.63 -6.38
C ASP A 127 -18.87 17.76 -7.87
N THR A 128 -18.33 16.69 -8.48
CA THR A 128 -17.88 16.65 -9.87
C THR A 128 -19.06 16.77 -10.85
N LEU A 129 -20.16 16.06 -10.60
CA LEU A 129 -21.36 16.09 -11.46
C LEU A 129 -22.13 17.40 -11.37
N GLY A 130 -22.17 18.04 -10.17
CA GLY A 130 -22.91 19.27 -9.95
C GLY A 130 -24.39 19.14 -10.35
N GLU A 131 -24.87 20.00 -11.22
CA GLU A 131 -26.26 20.01 -11.72
C GLU A 131 -26.59 18.82 -12.63
N SER A 132 -25.60 18.13 -13.18
CA SER A 132 -25.80 16.93 -14.00
C SER A 132 -26.32 15.73 -13.20
N LEU A 133 -26.22 15.77 -11.88
CA LEU A 133 -26.89 14.85 -10.98
C LEU A 133 -28.27 15.43 -10.61
N ALA A 134 -29.30 15.02 -11.33
CA ALA A 134 -30.66 15.53 -11.16
C ALA A 134 -31.45 14.77 -10.08
N ASP A 135 -32.54 15.37 -9.59
CA ASP A 135 -33.53 14.71 -8.75
C ASP A 135 -34.35 13.66 -9.56
N PRO A 136 -34.80 12.57 -8.94
CA PRO A 136 -34.73 12.28 -7.48
C PRO A 136 -33.42 11.64 -7.03
N LEU A 137 -32.54 11.18 -7.92
CA LEU A 137 -31.31 10.45 -7.55
C LEU A 137 -30.37 11.30 -6.67
N ARG A 138 -30.28 12.59 -6.95
CA ARG A 138 -29.49 13.52 -6.12
C ARG A 138 -29.92 13.46 -4.66
N ALA A 139 -31.22 13.54 -4.41
CA ALA A 139 -31.77 13.51 -3.04
C ALA A 139 -31.48 12.16 -2.35
N ASP A 140 -31.56 11.03 -3.08
CA ASP A 140 -31.26 9.69 -2.56
C ASP A 140 -29.79 9.57 -2.17
N VAL A 141 -28.87 10.03 -3.04
CA VAL A 141 -27.43 10.01 -2.78
C VAL A 141 -27.06 10.89 -1.58
N LEU A 142 -27.62 12.09 -1.48
CA LEU A 142 -27.35 12.97 -0.33
C LEU A 142 -27.88 12.38 0.99
N ARG A 143 -29.04 11.72 0.98
CA ARG A 143 -29.53 11.00 2.17
C ARG A 143 -28.61 9.84 2.55
N ALA A 144 -28.15 9.05 1.59
CA ALA A 144 -27.24 7.95 1.82
C ALA A 144 -25.87 8.45 2.33
N LEU A 145 -25.32 9.51 1.75
CA LEU A 145 -24.08 10.18 2.23
C LEU A 145 -24.23 10.65 3.68
N ASN A 146 -25.37 11.26 4.02
CA ASN A 146 -25.59 11.71 5.40
C ASN A 146 -25.59 10.54 6.39
N ARG A 147 -26.26 9.40 6.06
CA ARG A 147 -26.25 8.20 6.93
C ARG A 147 -24.83 7.65 7.10
N SER A 148 -24.04 7.55 6.03
CA SER A 148 -22.66 7.10 6.12
C SER A 148 -21.81 8.05 6.97
N ALA A 149 -21.95 9.38 6.80
CA ALA A 149 -21.24 10.37 7.58
C ALA A 149 -21.63 10.34 9.07
N GLU A 150 -22.92 10.15 9.40
CA GLU A 150 -23.37 9.97 10.81
C GLU A 150 -22.72 8.74 11.44
N TRP A 151 -22.69 7.63 10.72
CA TRP A 151 -22.06 6.42 11.22
C TRP A 151 -20.55 6.59 11.41
N LEU A 152 -19.83 7.13 10.42
CA LEU A 152 -18.39 7.43 10.51
C LEU A 152 -18.06 8.42 11.63
N ALA A 153 -18.95 9.37 11.91
CA ALA A 153 -18.77 10.34 12.99
C ALA A 153 -18.84 9.71 14.39
N THR A 154 -19.47 8.55 14.53
CA THR A 154 -19.70 7.87 15.81
C THR A 154 -18.90 6.58 16.01
N HIS A 155 -18.16 6.15 14.98
CA HIS A 155 -17.37 4.93 15.00
C HIS A 155 -15.91 5.23 14.64
N ASP A 156 -15.01 4.36 15.06
CA ASP A 156 -13.58 4.40 14.73
C ASP A 156 -13.06 3.02 14.29
N ASP A 157 -11.86 3.00 13.71
CA ASP A 157 -11.11 1.78 13.42
C ASP A 157 -9.70 1.88 14.02
N TRP A 158 -9.63 2.16 15.33
CA TRP A 158 -8.41 2.40 16.09
C TRP A 158 -7.28 1.39 15.84
N PHE A 159 -7.62 0.26 15.23
CA PHE A 159 -6.71 -0.83 14.92
C PHE A 159 -5.94 -0.62 13.60
N LYS A 160 -6.48 0.25 12.71
CA LYS A 160 -5.90 0.56 11.39
C LYS A 160 -6.00 2.05 11.11
N THR A 161 -4.91 2.75 11.38
CA THR A 161 -4.86 4.21 11.22
C THR A 161 -5.11 4.67 9.78
N ASN A 162 -4.74 3.86 8.78
CA ASN A 162 -5.05 4.19 7.39
C ASN A 162 -6.57 4.31 7.14
N HIS A 163 -7.39 3.45 7.73
CA HIS A 163 -8.85 3.52 7.62
C HIS A 163 -9.39 4.80 8.28
N GLU A 164 -8.88 5.14 9.47
CA GLU A 164 -9.28 6.36 10.17
C GLU A 164 -8.90 7.62 9.38
N ALA A 165 -7.72 7.65 8.73
CA ALA A 165 -7.30 8.77 7.88
C ALA A 165 -8.26 8.97 6.69
N VAL A 166 -8.72 7.87 6.08
CA VAL A 166 -9.76 7.93 5.04
C VAL A 166 -11.08 8.46 5.62
N GLY A 167 -11.48 8.00 6.82
CA GLY A 167 -12.66 8.49 7.52
C GLY A 167 -12.62 10.00 7.78
N VAL A 168 -11.44 10.54 8.13
CA VAL A 168 -11.22 12.00 8.26
C VAL A 168 -11.50 12.73 6.95
N ALA A 169 -10.92 12.27 5.84
CA ALA A 169 -11.14 12.90 4.54
C ALA A 169 -12.60 12.75 4.07
N ALA A 170 -13.21 11.57 4.28
CA ALA A 170 -14.60 11.32 3.94
C ALA A 170 -15.56 12.24 4.68
N LEU A 171 -15.38 12.40 6.00
CA LEU A 171 -16.18 13.33 6.83
C LEU A 171 -15.97 14.78 6.40
N GLY A 172 -14.74 15.19 6.10
CA GLY A 172 -14.43 16.54 5.65
C GLY A 172 -15.09 16.89 4.31
N VAL A 173 -14.99 15.98 3.31
CA VAL A 173 -15.65 16.19 2.00
C VAL A 173 -17.17 16.10 2.13
N ALA A 174 -17.70 15.10 2.86
CA ALA A 174 -19.14 14.99 3.09
C ALA A 174 -19.73 16.22 3.81
N ALA A 175 -19.00 16.81 4.77
CA ALA A 175 -19.40 18.06 5.43
C ALA A 175 -19.64 19.19 4.41
N LYS A 176 -18.76 19.30 3.40
CA LYS A 176 -18.86 20.29 2.34
C LYS A 176 -20.05 19.99 1.40
N THR A 177 -20.12 18.75 0.90
CA THR A 177 -21.16 18.32 -0.07
C THR A 177 -22.56 18.42 0.54
N LEU A 178 -22.70 18.12 1.83
CA LEU A 178 -23.98 18.14 2.56
C LEU A 178 -24.30 19.50 3.21
N GLY A 179 -23.35 20.47 3.24
CA GLY A 179 -23.52 21.69 4.00
C GLY A 179 -23.66 21.45 5.52
N ALA A 180 -22.98 20.43 6.08
CA ALA A 180 -23.15 19.95 7.45
C ALA A 180 -21.88 20.12 8.30
N PRO A 181 -21.65 21.28 8.94
CA PRO A 181 -20.40 21.62 9.67
C PRO A 181 -20.03 20.65 10.80
N ARG A 182 -21.02 19.93 11.37
CA ARG A 182 -20.78 18.94 12.43
C ARG A 182 -19.81 17.84 12.01
N PHE A 183 -19.85 17.41 10.75
CA PHE A 183 -18.94 16.40 10.21
C PHE A 183 -17.51 16.95 10.08
N ALA A 184 -17.36 18.23 9.71
CA ALA A 184 -16.04 18.87 9.68
C ALA A 184 -15.43 18.97 11.09
N GLY A 185 -16.25 19.26 12.12
CA GLY A 185 -15.82 19.22 13.53
C GLY A 185 -15.27 17.85 13.91
N ARG A 186 -16.03 16.80 13.61
CA ARG A 186 -15.61 15.42 13.90
C ARG A 186 -14.36 14.98 13.12
N ALA A 187 -14.24 15.40 11.86
CA ALA A 187 -13.02 15.14 11.06
C ALA A 187 -11.78 15.75 11.73
N ARG A 188 -11.87 16.99 12.26
CA ARG A 188 -10.76 17.63 13.00
C ARG A 188 -10.40 16.86 14.26
N GLU A 189 -11.38 16.43 15.05
CA GLU A 189 -11.15 15.64 16.26
C GLU A 189 -10.43 14.32 15.94
N ASN A 190 -10.88 13.62 14.90
CA ASN A 190 -10.26 12.36 14.46
C ASN A 190 -8.84 12.59 13.95
N ALA A 191 -8.58 13.65 13.17
CA ALA A 191 -7.24 14.00 12.71
C ALA A 191 -6.29 14.31 13.89
N ALA A 192 -6.77 15.03 14.90
CA ALA A 192 -6.02 15.31 16.13
C ALA A 192 -5.72 14.01 16.92
N ALA A 193 -6.69 13.09 17.00
CA ALA A 193 -6.50 11.79 17.64
C ALA A 193 -5.46 10.92 16.91
N ILE A 194 -5.43 10.93 15.56
CA ILE A 194 -4.38 10.28 14.77
C ILE A 194 -3.02 10.90 15.09
N ALA A 195 -2.91 12.23 15.07
CA ALA A 195 -1.67 12.95 15.36
C ALA A 195 -1.12 12.62 16.76
N ALA A 196 -2.00 12.55 17.77
CA ALA A 196 -1.62 12.22 19.15
C ALA A 196 -1.09 10.79 19.33
N ARG A 197 -1.55 9.84 18.49
CA ARG A 197 -1.13 8.43 18.53
C ARG A 197 0.03 8.10 17.58
N GLN A 198 0.42 9.04 16.72
CA GLN A 198 1.48 8.84 15.76
C GLN A 198 2.83 8.64 16.48
N HIS A 199 3.59 7.61 16.10
CA HIS A 199 4.88 7.30 16.70
C HIS A 199 5.89 8.42 16.51
N ALA A 200 6.86 8.56 17.44
CA ALA A 200 7.90 9.58 17.35
C ALA A 200 8.72 9.50 16.05
N GLU A 201 8.91 8.28 15.51
CA GLU A 201 9.55 8.01 14.22
C GLU A 201 8.69 8.42 13.00
N GLY A 202 7.49 8.94 13.17
CA GLY A 202 6.62 9.44 12.10
C GLY A 202 5.58 8.45 11.56
N TRP A 203 5.71 7.17 11.82
CA TRP A 203 4.73 6.17 11.38
C TRP A 203 3.52 6.07 12.31
N SER A 204 2.44 5.51 11.81
CA SER A 204 1.23 5.19 12.57
C SER A 204 1.01 3.68 12.60
N ARG A 205 0.32 3.21 13.65
CA ARG A 205 0.09 1.79 13.86
C ARG A 205 -0.89 1.22 12.83
N GLU A 206 -0.48 0.12 12.20
CA GLU A 206 -1.31 -0.74 11.38
C GLU A 206 -1.39 -2.12 12.02
N ILE A 207 -2.57 -2.52 12.46
CA ILE A 207 -2.80 -3.75 13.23
C ILE A 207 -1.98 -3.74 14.54
N THR A 208 -0.71 -4.08 14.49
CA THR A 208 0.18 -4.14 15.66
C THR A 208 1.56 -3.55 15.40
N SER A 209 1.85 -3.08 14.20
CA SER A 209 3.16 -2.59 13.79
C SER A 209 3.03 -1.50 12.73
N VAL A 210 4.06 -1.30 11.95
CA VAL A 210 4.16 -0.32 10.87
C VAL A 210 3.83 -0.93 9.51
N ASP A 211 3.41 -0.08 8.56
CA ASP A 211 3.38 -0.39 7.13
C ASP A 211 3.71 0.86 6.33
N VAL A 212 4.76 0.81 5.52
CA VAL A 212 5.24 1.98 4.74
C VAL A 212 4.20 2.39 3.68
N GLY A 213 3.60 1.42 2.99
CA GLY A 213 2.57 1.73 1.99
C GLY A 213 1.33 2.36 2.60
N TYR A 214 0.91 1.93 3.79
CA TYR A 214 -0.18 2.59 4.50
C TYR A 214 0.23 3.95 5.09
N SER A 215 1.52 4.19 5.37
CA SER A 215 1.98 5.53 5.74
C SER A 215 1.83 6.52 4.57
N PHE A 216 2.08 6.09 3.31
CA PHE A 216 1.73 6.89 2.13
C PHE A 216 0.22 7.14 2.02
N LEU A 217 -0.62 6.16 2.32
CA LEU A 217 -2.08 6.31 2.29
C LEU A 217 -2.58 7.28 3.38
N ILE A 218 -2.02 7.21 4.59
CA ILE A 218 -2.31 8.16 5.67
C ILE A 218 -1.93 9.59 5.25
N ALA A 219 -0.74 9.77 4.66
CA ALA A 219 -0.29 11.05 4.14
C ALA A 219 -1.23 11.61 3.06
N GLU A 220 -1.74 10.73 2.17
CA GLU A 220 -2.68 11.08 1.12
C GLU A 220 -3.99 11.63 1.69
N TYR A 221 -4.69 10.86 2.51
CA TYR A 221 -6.03 11.25 2.94
C TYR A 221 -6.02 12.41 3.95
N LEU A 222 -5.04 12.47 4.86
CA LEU A 222 -4.86 13.64 5.72
C LEU A 222 -4.42 14.87 4.92
N GLY A 223 -3.57 14.69 3.91
CA GLY A 223 -3.20 15.76 2.97
C GLY A 223 -4.40 16.28 2.18
N LEU A 224 -5.23 15.39 1.64
CA LEU A 224 -6.47 15.75 0.95
C LEU A 224 -7.46 16.47 1.88
N HIS A 225 -7.61 16.01 3.12
CA HIS A 225 -8.42 16.72 4.11
C HIS A 225 -7.90 18.15 4.33
N ALA A 226 -6.58 18.31 4.45
CA ALA A 226 -5.98 19.63 4.60
C ALA A 226 -6.29 20.54 3.40
N VAL A 227 -5.98 20.09 2.18
CA VAL A 227 -6.07 20.97 0.99
C VAL A 227 -7.49 21.15 0.46
N LEU A 228 -8.34 20.12 0.47
CA LEU A 228 -9.71 20.21 -0.05
C LEU A 228 -10.69 20.83 0.93
N CYS A 229 -10.46 20.67 2.23
CA CYS A 229 -11.34 21.19 3.29
C CYS A 229 -10.81 22.45 3.97
N GLY A 230 -9.54 22.82 3.77
CA GLY A 230 -8.89 23.98 4.40
C GLY A 230 -8.42 23.72 5.83
N GLU A 231 -8.16 22.45 6.19
CA GLU A 231 -7.89 22.00 7.56
C GLU A 231 -6.39 21.86 7.83
N ALA A 232 -5.72 22.99 8.09
CA ALA A 232 -4.25 23.05 8.27
C ALA A 232 -3.71 22.11 9.37
N ALA A 233 -4.51 21.79 10.39
CA ALA A 233 -4.10 20.86 11.46
C ALA A 233 -3.78 19.46 10.96
N SER A 234 -4.36 19.03 9.83
CA SER A 234 -4.08 17.73 9.21
C SER A 234 -2.73 17.68 8.48
N LEU A 235 -2.10 18.83 8.19
CA LEU A 235 -0.78 18.85 7.54
C LEU A 235 0.30 18.18 8.39
N THR A 236 0.34 18.45 9.68
CA THR A 236 1.40 17.93 10.56
C THR A 236 1.46 16.39 10.56
N PRO A 237 0.38 15.66 10.87
CA PRO A 237 0.42 14.20 10.81
C PRO A 237 0.60 13.65 9.38
N ALA A 238 0.07 14.32 8.34
CA ALA A 238 0.29 13.95 6.95
C ALA A 238 1.77 14.01 6.56
N ARG A 239 2.44 15.12 6.89
CA ARG A 239 3.86 15.34 6.61
C ARG A 239 4.75 14.34 7.34
N ARG A 240 4.48 14.08 8.62
CA ARG A 240 5.25 13.08 9.39
C ARG A 240 5.12 11.68 8.80
N ALA A 241 3.93 11.27 8.36
CA ALA A 241 3.71 10.00 7.68
C ALA A 241 4.45 9.95 6.33
N LEU A 242 4.41 11.04 5.56
CA LEU A 242 5.11 11.15 4.28
C LEU A 242 6.64 11.09 4.47
N HIS A 243 7.19 11.85 5.42
CA HIS A 243 8.64 11.88 5.70
C HIS A 243 9.14 10.48 6.08
N PHE A 244 8.43 9.78 6.96
CA PHE A 244 8.76 8.41 7.29
C PHE A 244 8.75 7.51 6.03
N ALA A 245 7.67 7.55 5.26
CA ALA A 245 7.51 6.70 4.09
C ALA A 245 8.52 7.00 2.97
N ALA A 246 8.89 8.28 2.79
CA ALA A 246 9.82 8.72 1.75
C ALA A 246 11.25 8.17 1.94
N HIS A 247 11.67 7.81 3.16
CA HIS A 247 12.94 7.12 3.38
C HIS A 247 12.98 5.72 2.74
N PHE A 248 11.81 5.12 2.52
CA PHE A 248 11.64 3.79 1.91
C PHE A 248 11.08 3.85 0.49
N LEU A 249 11.09 5.04 -0.11
CA LEU A 249 10.79 5.23 -1.52
C LEU A 249 12.01 4.83 -2.35
N HIS A 250 11.79 4.06 -3.41
CA HIS A 250 12.80 3.65 -4.36
C HIS A 250 12.92 4.65 -5.51
N PRO A 251 14.07 4.68 -6.23
CA PRO A 251 14.27 5.59 -7.36
C PRO A 251 13.27 5.44 -8.51
N ASP A 252 12.69 4.27 -8.67
CA ASP A 252 11.64 3.98 -9.67
C ASP A 252 10.22 4.32 -9.20
N MET A 253 10.10 5.10 -8.13
CA MET A 253 8.82 5.48 -7.51
C MET A 253 7.99 4.29 -7.00
N THR A 254 8.66 3.21 -6.60
CA THR A 254 8.06 2.07 -5.90
C THR A 254 8.46 2.04 -4.43
N THR A 255 7.83 1.17 -3.66
CA THR A 255 8.26 0.72 -2.33
C THR A 255 8.10 -0.79 -2.24
N SER A 256 8.44 -1.39 -1.09
CA SER A 256 8.41 -2.84 -0.97
C SER A 256 7.32 -3.34 -0.04
N SER A 257 6.74 -4.49 -0.41
CA SER A 257 5.89 -5.30 0.49
C SER A 257 6.64 -5.84 1.72
N ASP A 258 7.98 -5.74 1.74
CA ASP A 258 8.79 -6.19 2.87
C ASP A 258 8.95 -5.11 3.96
N TYR A 259 8.37 -3.90 3.76
CA TYR A 259 8.48 -2.77 4.70
C TYR A 259 7.23 -2.57 5.55
N GLY A 260 6.43 -3.61 5.75
CA GLY A 260 5.25 -3.46 6.57
C GLY A 260 4.53 -4.75 6.90
N ILE A 261 3.75 -4.69 7.98
CA ILE A 261 2.97 -5.83 8.48
C ILE A 261 1.90 -6.30 7.51
N CYS A 262 1.31 -5.38 6.73
CA CYS A 262 0.28 -5.67 5.74
C CYS A 262 0.85 -5.94 4.35
N ALA A 263 2.16 -5.77 4.18
CA ALA A 263 2.87 -5.98 2.93
C ALA A 263 2.30 -5.15 1.75
N ASN A 264 1.94 -3.90 2.01
CA ASN A 264 1.35 -3.01 1.02
C ASN A 264 2.45 -2.23 0.26
N PRO A 265 2.72 -2.49 -1.02
CA PRO A 265 3.73 -1.77 -1.80
C PRO A 265 3.18 -0.48 -2.45
N TYR A 266 2.30 0.22 -1.75
CA TYR A 266 1.65 1.42 -2.26
C TYR A 266 2.52 2.66 -2.10
N VAL A 267 2.60 3.50 -3.15
CA VAL A 267 3.21 4.84 -3.13
C VAL A 267 2.21 5.84 -3.66
N SER A 268 1.89 6.87 -2.88
CA SER A 268 0.92 7.88 -3.25
C SER A 268 1.56 9.06 -4.01
N ARG A 269 1.30 9.14 -5.32
CA ARG A 269 1.57 10.34 -6.12
C ARG A 269 0.62 11.48 -5.76
N LEU A 270 -0.58 11.14 -5.39
CA LEU A 270 -1.61 12.11 -4.97
C LEU A 270 -1.18 12.83 -3.68
N ALA A 271 -0.59 12.11 -2.71
CA ALA A 271 -0.01 12.73 -1.52
C ALA A 271 1.13 13.71 -1.88
N ALA A 272 2.04 13.28 -2.78
CA ALA A 272 3.14 14.13 -3.22
C ALA A 272 2.63 15.44 -3.84
N VAL A 273 1.65 15.36 -4.75
CA VAL A 273 1.06 16.55 -5.41
C VAL A 273 0.30 17.41 -4.41
N ALA A 274 -0.54 16.82 -3.56
CA ALA A 274 -1.36 17.58 -2.60
C ALA A 274 -0.51 18.31 -1.55
N LEU A 275 0.60 17.70 -1.11
CA LEU A 275 1.45 18.25 -0.05
C LEU A 275 2.63 19.09 -0.58
N ALA A 276 3.01 19.00 -1.86
CA ALA A 276 4.15 19.73 -2.42
C ALA A 276 4.12 21.26 -2.16
N PRO A 277 2.95 21.94 -2.19
CA PRO A 277 2.87 23.36 -1.84
C PRO A 277 3.13 23.66 -0.36
N HIS A 278 3.22 22.65 0.49
CA HIS A 278 3.28 22.78 1.96
C HIS A 278 4.45 22.02 2.59
N ASP A 279 5.21 21.24 1.81
CA ASP A 279 6.21 20.31 2.35
C ASP A 279 7.37 20.06 1.38
N ALA A 280 8.62 20.19 1.88
CA ALA A 280 9.83 20.08 1.08
C ALA A 280 10.09 18.66 0.55
N THR A 281 9.78 17.62 1.33
CA THR A 281 9.90 16.22 0.89
C THR A 281 8.88 15.90 -0.21
N ALA A 282 7.64 16.36 -0.05
CA ALA A 282 6.60 16.22 -1.08
C ALA A 282 6.99 16.96 -2.39
N ALA A 283 7.54 18.16 -2.27
CA ALA A 283 8.08 18.92 -3.41
C ALA A 283 9.26 18.19 -4.07
N GLY A 284 10.13 17.53 -3.28
CA GLY A 284 11.17 16.65 -3.77
C GLY A 284 10.64 15.45 -4.55
N MET A 285 9.61 14.79 -4.03
CA MET A 285 8.93 13.70 -4.75
C MET A 285 8.33 14.19 -6.08
N LEU A 286 7.66 15.34 -6.08
CA LEU A 286 7.09 15.92 -7.30
C LEU A 286 8.19 16.25 -8.32
N SER A 287 9.31 16.83 -7.90
CA SER A 287 10.48 17.09 -8.74
C SER A 287 11.07 15.80 -9.31
N TRP A 288 11.15 14.73 -8.51
CA TRP A 288 11.64 13.44 -8.98
C TRP A 288 10.71 12.80 -10.01
N MET A 289 9.38 12.89 -9.82
CA MET A 289 8.37 12.41 -10.78
C MET A 289 8.50 13.05 -12.17
N GLN A 290 9.10 14.23 -12.29
CA GLN A 290 9.40 14.86 -13.57
C GLN A 290 10.56 14.20 -14.33
N ARG A 291 11.43 13.45 -13.64
CA ARG A 291 12.64 12.82 -14.19
C ARG A 291 12.50 11.33 -14.45
N VAL A 292 11.54 10.70 -13.80
CA VAL A 292 11.33 9.25 -13.92
C VAL A 292 10.38 8.96 -15.09
N THR A 293 10.84 8.16 -16.04
CA THR A 293 9.97 7.63 -17.10
C THR A 293 9.10 6.51 -16.53
N GLY A 294 7.79 6.76 -16.45
CA GLY A 294 6.79 5.98 -15.73
C GLY A 294 6.57 4.53 -16.18
N THR A 295 7.59 3.69 -16.13
CA THR A 295 7.48 2.27 -16.45
C THR A 295 7.23 1.37 -15.24
N ALA A 296 7.59 1.81 -14.03
CA ALA A 296 7.50 1.00 -12.82
C ALA A 296 6.26 1.28 -11.96
N ALA A 297 5.49 2.32 -12.26
CA ALA A 297 4.29 2.72 -11.50
C ALA A 297 3.10 1.74 -11.61
N THR A 298 3.35 0.51 -12.00
CA THR A 298 2.33 -0.43 -12.45
C THR A 298 1.54 -1.09 -11.35
N GLY A 299 2.12 -1.23 -10.17
CA GLY A 299 1.51 -2.02 -9.08
C GLY A 299 0.14 -1.56 -8.57
N THR A 300 -0.29 -0.33 -8.90
CA THR A 300 -1.59 0.21 -8.44
C THR A 300 -2.74 -0.02 -9.42
N LEU A 301 -2.48 -0.35 -10.68
CA LEU A 301 -3.50 -0.47 -11.73
C LEU A 301 -3.40 -1.78 -12.54
N GLU A 302 -2.89 -2.84 -11.93
CA GLU A 302 -2.62 -4.10 -12.63
C GLU A 302 -3.84 -4.99 -12.81
N ASP A 303 -4.76 -4.98 -11.86
CA ASP A 303 -5.94 -5.83 -11.84
C ASP A 303 -7.25 -5.05 -11.74
N ASP A 304 -8.36 -5.73 -12.00
CA ASP A 304 -9.70 -5.16 -11.99
C ASP A 304 -10.11 -4.59 -10.63
N LEU A 305 -9.60 -5.16 -9.54
CA LEU A 305 -9.86 -4.65 -8.20
C LEU A 305 -9.19 -3.29 -8.00
N ARG A 306 -7.91 -3.19 -8.37
CA ARG A 306 -7.12 -1.96 -8.22
C ARG A 306 -7.59 -0.87 -9.17
N ILE A 307 -7.95 -1.22 -10.40
CA ILE A 307 -8.54 -0.27 -11.35
C ILE A 307 -9.84 0.31 -10.78
N ALA A 308 -10.75 -0.49 -10.26
CA ALA A 308 -12.00 0.01 -9.69
C ALA A 308 -11.78 0.93 -8.48
N ARG A 309 -10.82 0.61 -7.62
CA ARG A 309 -10.59 1.31 -6.35
C ARG A 309 -9.66 2.53 -6.45
N TRP A 310 -8.69 2.55 -7.38
CA TRP A 310 -7.58 3.53 -7.33
C TRP A 310 -7.39 4.36 -8.59
N SER A 311 -8.19 4.13 -9.64
CA SER A 311 -8.08 4.91 -10.89
C SER A 311 -8.35 6.41 -10.70
N PHE A 312 -9.10 6.81 -9.68
CA PHE A 312 -9.35 8.23 -9.42
C PHE A 312 -8.09 8.99 -8.95
N GLN A 313 -7.13 8.31 -8.31
CA GLN A 313 -5.98 8.96 -7.69
C GLN A 313 -5.09 9.71 -8.67
N PRO A 314 -4.63 9.13 -9.80
CA PRO A 314 -3.87 9.88 -10.80
C PRO A 314 -4.66 11.04 -11.41
N LEU A 315 -5.99 10.88 -11.59
CA LEU A 315 -6.84 11.92 -12.14
C LEU A 315 -7.00 13.10 -11.17
N LEU A 316 -7.22 12.84 -9.88
CA LEU A 316 -7.24 13.88 -8.85
C LEU A 316 -5.87 14.57 -8.72
N ALA A 317 -4.78 13.81 -8.75
CA ALA A 317 -3.44 14.37 -8.72
C ALA A 317 -3.19 15.32 -9.91
N ALA A 318 -3.64 14.94 -11.11
CA ALA A 318 -3.54 15.78 -12.30
C ALA A 318 -4.36 17.07 -12.16
N LEU A 319 -5.56 17.01 -11.60
CA LEU A 319 -6.40 18.20 -11.38
C LEU A 319 -5.80 19.13 -10.31
N LEU A 320 -5.20 18.59 -9.27
CA LEU A 320 -4.50 19.39 -8.26
C LEU A 320 -3.24 20.03 -8.83
N ALA A 321 -2.43 19.29 -9.58
CA ALA A 321 -1.21 19.80 -10.21
C ALA A 321 -1.51 20.93 -11.22
N ASP A 322 -2.62 20.83 -11.95
CA ASP A 322 -3.10 21.82 -12.94
C ASP A 322 -3.99 22.91 -12.31
N GLN A 323 -4.11 22.94 -11.00
CA GLN A 323 -4.94 23.91 -10.24
C GLN A 323 -6.42 23.94 -10.67
N ARG A 324 -6.90 22.89 -11.33
CA ARG A 324 -8.31 22.76 -11.74
C ARG A 324 -9.22 22.26 -10.65
N LEU A 325 -8.64 21.63 -9.61
CA LEU A 325 -9.32 21.33 -8.38
C LEU A 325 -8.90 22.39 -7.34
N PRO A 326 -9.81 23.28 -6.92
CA PRO A 326 -9.46 24.38 -6.02
C PRO A 326 -9.07 23.85 -4.63
N THR A 327 -7.93 24.32 -4.14
CA THR A 327 -7.49 24.09 -2.76
C THR A 327 -7.99 25.23 -1.88
N ARG A 328 -8.39 24.90 -0.65
CA ARG A 328 -8.88 25.88 0.36
C ARG A 328 -7.80 26.32 1.32
N LEU A 329 -6.63 25.68 1.25
CA LEU A 329 -5.49 26.00 2.10
C LEU A 329 -4.48 26.84 1.32
N ALA A 330 -4.17 28.03 1.85
CA ALA A 330 -3.15 28.88 1.25
C ALA A 330 -1.78 28.21 1.28
N ALA A 331 -1.08 28.26 0.15
CA ALA A 331 0.27 27.70 -0.01
C ALA A 331 1.30 28.82 0.15
N ALA A 332 2.45 28.47 0.74
CA ALA A 332 3.67 29.28 0.71
C ALA A 332 4.68 28.64 -0.27
N PRO A 333 5.61 29.40 -0.85
CA PRO A 333 6.68 28.84 -1.65
C PRO A 333 7.49 27.82 -0.84
N VAL A 334 7.61 26.60 -1.37
CA VAL A 334 8.39 25.52 -0.76
C VAL A 334 9.52 25.11 -1.70
N VAL A 335 10.75 25.08 -1.18
CA VAL A 335 11.91 24.59 -1.92
C VAL A 335 11.97 23.07 -1.75
N ALA A 336 12.05 22.37 -2.88
CA ALA A 336 12.18 20.91 -2.90
C ALA A 336 13.50 20.49 -2.24
N GLU A 337 13.43 19.48 -1.37
CA GLU A 337 14.64 18.84 -0.82
C GLU A 337 14.96 17.54 -1.56
N PRO A 338 16.26 17.16 -1.61
CA PRO A 338 16.66 15.87 -2.18
C PRO A 338 16.03 14.70 -1.41
N LEU A 339 15.49 13.73 -2.14
CA LEU A 339 15.00 12.49 -1.57
C LEU A 339 16.14 11.67 -0.97
N PHE A 340 15.83 10.76 -0.05
CA PHE A 340 16.84 10.00 0.66
C PHE A 340 17.82 9.30 -0.28
N PHE A 341 17.34 8.69 -1.35
CA PHE A 341 18.16 7.98 -2.32
C PHE A 341 19.02 8.89 -3.22
N GLU A 342 18.75 10.19 -3.27
CA GLU A 342 19.59 11.17 -3.99
C GLU A 342 20.84 11.56 -3.20
N ARG A 343 20.86 11.32 -1.89
CA ARG A 343 21.99 11.63 -1.01
C ARG A 343 23.14 10.64 -1.26
N THR A 344 24.37 11.13 -1.25
CA THR A 344 25.56 10.29 -1.48
C THR A 344 26.01 9.52 -0.25
N GLN A 345 25.74 10.06 0.94
CA GLN A 345 26.03 9.40 2.20
C GLN A 345 25.01 9.83 3.26
N ALA A 346 24.20 8.91 3.70
CA ALA A 346 23.22 9.11 4.76
C ALA A 346 22.79 7.76 5.35
N ASP A 347 22.39 7.79 6.62
CA ASP A 347 21.79 6.68 7.33
C ASP A 347 20.47 7.12 7.94
N PHE A 348 19.46 6.28 7.83
CA PHE A 348 18.19 6.43 8.50
C PHE A 348 17.78 5.08 9.09
N ALA A 349 17.38 5.07 10.35
CA ALA A 349 16.93 3.87 11.02
C ALA A 349 15.71 4.15 11.88
N THR A 350 14.79 3.20 11.89
CA THR A 350 13.62 3.17 12.75
C THR A 350 13.66 1.88 13.57
N PRO A 351 14.36 1.89 14.71
CA PRO A 351 14.60 0.68 15.51
C PRO A 351 13.33 -0.03 15.93
N VAL A 352 12.28 0.72 16.29
CA VAL A 352 10.99 0.15 16.71
C VAL A 352 10.26 -0.50 15.55
N ALA A 353 10.33 0.09 14.35
CA ALA A 353 9.78 -0.50 13.12
C ALA A 353 10.64 -1.65 12.56
N GLY A 354 11.91 -1.73 12.95
CA GLY A 354 12.84 -2.72 12.42
C GLY A 354 13.22 -2.48 10.95
N LEU A 355 13.25 -1.21 10.53
CA LEU A 355 13.56 -0.79 9.15
C LEU A 355 14.72 0.19 9.14
N SER A 356 15.56 0.15 8.10
CA SER A 356 16.59 1.15 7.85
C SER A 356 16.84 1.39 6.37
N ALA A 357 17.40 2.56 6.06
CA ALA A 357 17.82 2.97 4.73
C ALA A 357 19.24 3.57 4.81
N HIS A 358 20.09 3.25 3.84
CA HIS A 358 21.50 3.59 3.84
C HIS A 358 21.93 4.06 2.45
N ALA A 359 22.29 5.32 2.31
CA ALA A 359 22.87 5.87 1.09
C ALA A 359 24.40 5.80 1.17
N ARG A 360 25.03 5.32 0.10
CA ARG A 360 26.49 5.19 -0.05
C ARG A 360 26.89 5.70 -1.44
N PRO A 361 28.18 6.02 -1.68
CA PRO A 361 28.63 6.50 -2.97
C PRO A 361 28.24 5.61 -4.16
N GLY A 362 28.25 4.28 -4.01
CA GLY A 362 27.95 3.32 -5.06
C GLY A 362 26.49 2.87 -5.14
N TYR A 363 25.68 3.08 -4.09
CA TYR A 363 24.34 2.51 -4.02
C TYR A 363 23.46 3.16 -2.94
N VAL A 364 22.20 2.76 -2.93
CA VAL A 364 21.28 2.91 -1.77
C VAL A 364 20.77 1.53 -1.39
N ALA A 365 20.81 1.22 -0.10
CA ALA A 365 20.29 -0.04 0.45
C ALA A 365 19.17 0.22 1.45
N TRP A 366 18.16 -0.63 1.42
CA TRP A 366 17.07 -0.70 2.39
C TRP A 366 17.08 -2.07 3.06
N VAL A 367 17.07 -2.05 4.38
CA VAL A 367 17.11 -3.27 5.20
C VAL A 367 15.83 -3.38 6.00
N SER A 368 15.13 -4.51 5.87
CA SER A 368 13.98 -4.87 6.70
C SER A 368 14.36 -6.01 7.64
N ALA A 369 14.80 -5.68 8.83
CA ALA A 369 15.04 -6.64 9.89
C ALA A 369 13.73 -7.32 10.32
N ALA A 370 12.65 -6.54 10.42
CA ALA A 370 11.33 -7.03 10.79
C ALA A 370 10.75 -8.07 9.81
N SER A 371 11.13 -8.03 8.53
CA SER A 371 10.75 -9.02 7.52
C SER A 371 11.79 -10.12 7.29
N GLY A 372 12.61 -10.44 8.29
CA GLY A 372 13.57 -11.54 8.21
C GLY A 372 14.86 -11.18 7.48
N ALA A 373 15.37 -9.99 7.74
CA ALA A 373 16.66 -9.50 7.23
C ALA A 373 16.71 -9.38 5.69
N VAL A 374 15.63 -8.91 5.08
CA VAL A 374 15.59 -8.58 3.65
C VAL A 374 16.47 -7.37 3.36
N VAL A 375 17.26 -7.45 2.29
CA VAL A 375 18.10 -6.35 1.78
C VAL A 375 17.69 -6.03 0.35
N ARG A 376 17.35 -4.77 0.08
CA ARG A 376 17.12 -4.24 -1.26
C ARG A 376 18.17 -3.20 -1.61
N ILE A 377 18.60 -3.16 -2.85
CA ILE A 377 19.69 -2.28 -3.28
C ILE A 377 19.35 -1.68 -4.64
N ALA A 378 19.57 -0.37 -4.75
CA ALA A 378 19.63 0.35 -6.02
C ALA A 378 21.07 0.81 -6.23
N PHE A 379 21.79 0.23 -7.18
CA PHE A 379 23.13 0.67 -7.56
C PHE A 379 23.07 1.92 -8.42
N ARG A 380 23.96 2.89 -8.16
CA ARG A 380 24.02 4.12 -8.93
C ARG A 380 24.57 3.88 -10.34
N ALA A 381 24.02 4.59 -11.32
CA ALA A 381 24.38 4.49 -12.73
C ALA A 381 24.32 5.89 -13.37
N GLY A 382 25.47 6.55 -13.52
CA GLY A 382 25.49 7.93 -14.02
C GLY A 382 24.63 8.86 -13.17
N SER A 383 23.63 9.50 -13.78
CA SER A 383 22.66 10.36 -13.09
C SER A 383 21.43 9.62 -12.55
N GLY A 384 21.36 8.30 -12.69
CA GLY A 384 20.22 7.46 -12.28
C GLY A 384 20.65 6.23 -11.49
N PHE A 385 19.86 5.17 -11.65
CA PHE A 385 20.05 3.91 -10.93
C PHE A 385 19.83 2.72 -11.86
N HIS A 386 20.54 1.62 -11.58
CA HIS A 386 20.22 0.32 -12.14
C HIS A 386 18.88 -0.20 -11.58
N PRO A 387 18.24 -1.17 -12.27
CA PRO A 387 17.06 -1.84 -11.72
C PRO A 387 17.32 -2.37 -10.31
N LEU A 388 16.31 -2.29 -9.45
CA LEU A 388 16.36 -2.77 -8.07
C LEU A 388 16.69 -4.27 -8.03
N VAL A 389 17.54 -4.62 -7.09
CA VAL A 389 17.82 -6.00 -6.74
C VAL A 389 17.53 -6.23 -5.27
N ALA A 390 17.10 -7.43 -4.91
CA ALA A 390 16.86 -7.78 -3.53
C ALA A 390 17.34 -9.18 -3.21
N GLU A 391 17.86 -9.32 -2.00
CA GLU A 391 18.04 -10.61 -1.36
C GLU A 391 17.09 -10.72 -0.18
N ARG A 392 16.15 -11.66 -0.29
CA ARG A 392 14.96 -11.74 0.56
C ARG A 392 15.07 -12.82 1.64
N GLY A 393 16.28 -13.38 1.84
CA GLY A 393 16.56 -14.40 2.85
C GLY A 393 16.41 -15.82 2.32
N LEU A 394 16.07 -16.76 3.20
CA LEU A 394 16.09 -18.19 2.94
C LEU A 394 14.69 -18.81 2.98
N ALA A 395 14.49 -19.82 2.16
CA ALA A 395 13.37 -20.76 2.24
C ALA A 395 13.89 -22.19 2.41
N LEU A 396 13.22 -22.96 3.26
CA LEU A 396 13.47 -24.37 3.51
C LEU A 396 12.20 -25.18 3.19
N ARG A 397 12.33 -26.30 2.49
CA ARG A 397 11.22 -27.19 2.19
C ARG A 397 11.46 -28.56 2.82
N GLU A 398 10.65 -28.93 3.78
CA GLU A 398 10.72 -30.23 4.47
C GLU A 398 9.34 -30.89 4.50
N GLY A 399 9.23 -32.15 4.04
CA GLY A 399 8.00 -32.94 4.13
C GLY A 399 6.74 -32.25 3.60
N GLY A 400 6.84 -31.47 2.50
CA GLY A 400 5.73 -30.70 1.96
C GLY A 400 5.45 -29.37 2.68
N THR A 401 6.15 -29.08 3.77
CA THR A 401 6.07 -27.82 4.51
C THR A 401 7.13 -26.84 4.00
N ILE A 402 6.75 -25.57 3.87
CA ILE A 402 7.66 -24.48 3.52
C ILE A 402 7.88 -23.62 4.75
N TYR A 403 9.14 -23.35 5.06
CA TYR A 403 9.58 -22.39 6.07
C TYR A 403 10.33 -21.25 5.37
N ARG A 404 10.21 -20.01 5.87
CA ARG A 404 10.92 -18.84 5.32
C ARG A 404 11.41 -17.94 6.45
N THR A 405 12.55 -17.31 6.22
CA THR A 405 12.99 -16.19 7.07
C THR A 405 12.12 -14.96 6.85
N ARG A 406 11.61 -14.77 5.64
CA ARG A 406 10.74 -13.66 5.25
C ARG A 406 9.36 -13.78 5.91
N ALA A 407 9.30 -13.36 7.18
CA ALA A 407 8.07 -13.25 7.94
C ALA A 407 8.18 -12.02 8.85
N TRP A 408 7.12 -11.22 8.93
CA TRP A 408 7.12 -10.04 9.78
C TRP A 408 7.26 -10.42 11.26
N ASN A 409 8.32 -9.96 11.89
CA ASN A 409 8.57 -10.16 13.31
C ASN A 409 8.18 -8.92 14.12
N ARG A 410 7.24 -9.08 15.06
CA ARG A 410 6.75 -7.98 15.91
C ARG A 410 7.72 -7.51 16.97
N ARG A 411 8.69 -8.35 17.35
CA ARG A 411 9.59 -8.02 18.46
C ARG A 411 10.68 -7.03 18.10
N GLY A 412 10.60 -6.42 16.90
CA GLY A 412 11.58 -5.46 16.41
C GLY A 412 13.00 -5.95 16.75
N LEU A 413 13.78 -6.35 15.77
CA LEU A 413 15.19 -6.63 16.04
C LEU A 413 15.85 -5.28 16.27
N PRO A 414 16.59 -5.09 17.37
CA PRO A 414 17.30 -3.84 17.61
C PRO A 414 18.27 -3.63 16.45
N LEU A 415 17.96 -2.67 15.58
CA LEU A 415 18.90 -2.18 14.61
C LEU A 415 19.96 -1.38 15.39
N GLN A 416 21.06 -2.01 15.70
CA GLN A 416 22.23 -1.28 16.16
C GLN A 416 22.78 -0.51 14.97
N GLY A 417 22.76 0.83 15.06
CA GLY A 417 23.22 1.69 14.00
C GLY A 417 24.72 1.51 13.72
N GLY A 418 25.10 1.73 12.46
CA GLY A 418 26.48 1.68 12.01
C GLY A 418 26.63 1.03 10.63
N ALA A 419 27.87 0.93 10.15
CA ALA A 419 28.20 0.29 8.87
C ALA A 419 27.98 -1.25 8.88
N THR A 420 27.70 -1.84 10.04
CA THR A 420 27.48 -3.28 10.21
C THR A 420 26.20 -3.54 10.98
N LEU A 421 25.31 -4.35 10.39
CA LEU A 421 24.07 -4.82 11.00
C LEU A 421 24.18 -6.32 11.24
N THR A 422 23.80 -6.80 12.42
CA THR A 422 23.69 -8.24 12.72
C THR A 422 22.25 -8.56 13.07
N LEU A 423 21.66 -9.49 12.33
CA LEU A 423 20.23 -9.80 12.36
C LEU A 423 20.03 -11.30 12.54
N GLU A 424 19.06 -11.66 13.36
CA GLU A 424 18.61 -13.03 13.55
C GLU A 424 17.21 -13.20 12.95
N ALA A 425 17.06 -14.14 12.04
CA ALA A 425 15.79 -14.40 11.35
C ALA A 425 15.45 -15.91 11.46
N PRO A 426 14.50 -16.29 12.33
CA PRO A 426 14.02 -17.66 12.40
C PRO A 426 13.28 -18.04 11.11
N LEU A 427 13.42 -19.28 10.66
CA LEU A 427 12.61 -19.81 9.58
C LEU A 427 11.21 -20.14 10.11
N VAL A 428 10.22 -19.38 9.67
CA VAL A 428 8.83 -19.50 10.10
C VAL A 428 8.04 -20.34 9.11
N ARG A 429 7.21 -21.25 9.62
CA ARG A 429 6.33 -22.09 8.80
C ARG A 429 5.34 -21.25 8.02
N CYS A 430 5.32 -21.43 6.70
CA CYS A 430 4.34 -20.82 5.82
C CYS A 430 3.10 -21.72 5.70
N ARG A 431 1.94 -21.19 6.07
CA ARG A 431 0.64 -21.81 5.85
C ARG A 431 -0.22 -20.92 4.99
N PHE A 432 -0.75 -21.48 3.93
CA PHE A 432 -1.86 -20.85 3.21
C PHE A 432 -3.14 -21.17 3.98
N VAL A 433 -3.70 -20.17 4.66
CA VAL A 433 -4.91 -20.35 5.47
C VAL A 433 -6.10 -19.79 4.70
N GLN A 434 -6.94 -20.69 4.23
CA GLN A 434 -8.31 -20.34 3.82
C GLN A 434 -9.27 -20.70 4.93
N PRO A 435 -10.30 -19.86 5.21
CA PRO A 435 -11.37 -20.25 6.11
C PRO A 435 -12.05 -21.51 5.60
N SER A 436 -12.23 -22.51 6.48
CA SER A 436 -12.99 -23.72 6.14
C SER A 436 -14.46 -23.39 5.85
N GLY A 437 -15.17 -24.28 5.16
CA GLY A 437 -16.60 -24.13 4.91
C GLY A 437 -17.40 -23.92 6.22
N LEU A 438 -17.05 -24.65 7.28
CA LEU A 438 -17.67 -24.50 8.60
C LEU A 438 -17.39 -23.09 9.20
N GLN A 439 -16.15 -22.58 9.10
CA GLN A 439 -15.83 -21.23 9.58
C GLN A 439 -16.61 -20.15 8.84
N ARG A 440 -16.78 -20.30 7.52
CA ARG A 440 -17.61 -19.39 6.71
C ARG A 440 -19.08 -19.46 7.11
N LEU A 441 -19.60 -20.67 7.35
CA LEU A 441 -20.97 -20.89 7.81
C LEU A 441 -21.20 -20.26 9.19
N LEU A 442 -20.30 -20.49 10.14
CA LEU A 442 -20.36 -19.90 11.48
C LEU A 442 -20.31 -18.36 11.43
N LEU A 443 -19.43 -17.78 10.60
CA LEU A 443 -19.37 -16.34 10.41
C LEU A 443 -20.68 -15.81 9.81
N SER A 444 -21.20 -16.47 8.77
CA SER A 444 -22.48 -16.10 8.15
C SER A 444 -23.65 -16.17 9.12
N PHE A 445 -23.64 -17.13 10.04
CA PHE A 445 -24.65 -17.23 11.11
C PHE A 445 -24.45 -16.13 12.16
N ALA A 446 -23.23 -15.95 12.64
CA ALA A 446 -22.90 -14.96 13.66
C ALA A 446 -23.27 -13.53 13.23
N THR A 447 -23.01 -13.17 11.96
CA THR A 447 -23.35 -11.83 11.42
C THR A 447 -24.86 -11.58 11.26
N ARG A 448 -25.71 -12.61 11.37
CA ARG A 448 -27.18 -12.47 11.35
C ARG A 448 -27.79 -12.21 12.74
N LEU A 449 -27.02 -12.44 13.80
CA LEU A 449 -27.51 -12.22 15.16
C LEU A 449 -27.51 -10.72 15.51
N PRO A 450 -28.37 -10.24 16.42
CA PRO A 450 -28.34 -8.87 16.90
C PRO A 450 -26.95 -8.49 17.45
N GLY A 451 -26.35 -7.42 16.92
CA GLY A 451 -24.97 -7.02 17.25
C GLY A 451 -23.88 -7.92 16.67
N GLY A 452 -24.25 -8.98 15.94
CA GLY A 452 -23.35 -9.97 15.37
C GLY A 452 -22.23 -9.42 14.49
N PRO A 453 -22.46 -8.45 13.59
CA PRO A 453 -21.39 -7.83 12.81
C PRO A 453 -20.28 -7.22 13.67
N ARG A 454 -20.65 -6.44 14.71
CA ARG A 454 -19.69 -5.84 15.64
C ARG A 454 -18.90 -6.89 16.43
N TRP A 455 -19.55 -7.93 16.90
CA TRP A 455 -18.92 -9.03 17.63
C TRP A 455 -17.97 -9.83 16.74
N SER A 456 -18.42 -10.19 15.54
CA SER A 456 -17.62 -10.96 14.59
C SER A 456 -16.34 -10.21 14.20
N ARG A 457 -16.45 -8.92 13.92
CA ARG A 457 -15.30 -8.06 13.61
C ARG A 457 -14.35 -7.98 14.78
N LYS A 458 -14.82 -7.67 15.99
CA LYS A 458 -14.00 -7.59 17.19
C LYS A 458 -13.28 -8.91 17.49
N LEU A 459 -13.96 -10.05 17.32
CA LEU A 459 -13.34 -11.36 17.51
C LEU A 459 -12.27 -11.65 16.44
N ILE A 460 -12.50 -11.30 15.18
CA ILE A 460 -11.52 -11.43 14.10
C ILE A 460 -10.29 -10.56 14.40
N ASP A 461 -10.49 -9.33 14.82
CA ASP A 461 -9.39 -8.41 15.14
C ASP A 461 -8.60 -8.85 16.37
N ILE A 462 -9.26 -9.32 17.43
CA ILE A 462 -8.60 -9.92 18.61
C ILE A 462 -7.82 -11.18 18.21
N TRP A 463 -8.40 -12.03 17.37
CA TRP A 463 -7.73 -13.23 16.89
C TRP A 463 -6.50 -12.89 16.05
N ARG A 464 -6.62 -11.93 15.12
CA ARG A 464 -5.49 -11.38 14.35
C ARG A 464 -4.43 -10.79 15.26
N ALA A 465 -4.82 -10.02 16.27
CA ALA A 465 -3.92 -9.43 17.24
C ALA A 465 -3.18 -10.47 18.09
N ARG A 466 -3.88 -11.49 18.57
CA ARG A 466 -3.31 -12.53 19.47
C ARG A 466 -2.39 -13.50 18.74
N LYS A 467 -2.73 -13.92 17.53
CA LYS A 467 -1.91 -14.90 16.79
C LYS A 467 -0.60 -14.33 16.27
N GLY A 468 -0.40 -13.04 16.38
CA GLY A 468 0.88 -12.44 16.00
C GLY A 468 1.21 -12.58 14.52
N THR A 469 0.25 -12.98 13.76
CA THR A 469 0.39 -13.32 12.37
C THR A 469 0.18 -12.08 11.55
N ALA A 470 1.26 -11.55 11.04
CA ALA A 470 1.18 -10.73 9.86
C ALA A 470 0.49 -11.58 8.79
N LEU A 471 -0.73 -11.19 8.44
CA LEU A 471 -1.28 -11.54 7.15
C LEU A 471 -0.40 -10.83 6.12
N ASN A 472 0.72 -11.43 5.80
CA ASN A 472 1.47 -11.03 4.64
C ASN A 472 0.64 -11.45 3.43
N GLN A 473 -0.17 -10.51 2.91
CA GLN A 473 -1.04 -10.75 1.75
C GLN A 473 -0.26 -11.29 0.55
N SER A 474 1.03 -10.95 0.46
CA SER A 474 1.88 -11.41 -0.64
C SER A 474 2.42 -12.83 -0.45
N THR A 475 2.43 -13.38 0.76
CA THR A 475 3.01 -14.71 1.02
C THR A 475 2.00 -15.72 1.54
N GLY A 476 0.79 -15.30 1.91
CA GLY A 476 -0.21 -16.19 2.52
C GLY A 476 0.27 -16.85 3.83
N ALA A 477 1.38 -16.36 4.40
CA ALA A 477 2.08 -17.02 5.47
C ALA A 477 1.52 -16.61 6.83
N LEU A 478 0.88 -17.53 7.49
CA LEU A 478 0.61 -17.47 8.92
C LEU A 478 1.61 -18.37 9.65
N GLY A 479 2.45 -17.76 10.51
CA GLY A 479 3.37 -18.50 11.32
C GLY A 479 2.64 -19.47 12.27
N GLY A 480 3.00 -20.71 12.19
CA GLY A 480 2.58 -21.78 13.11
C GLY A 480 3.77 -22.69 13.37
N GLY A 481 4.64 -22.30 14.28
CA GLY A 481 5.90 -23.00 14.58
C GLY A 481 7.10 -22.51 13.77
N THR A 482 8.25 -22.64 14.36
CA THR A 482 9.56 -22.38 13.74
C THR A 482 10.21 -23.68 13.31
N SER A 483 11.02 -23.66 12.26
CA SER A 483 11.98 -24.71 11.95
C SER A 483 13.05 -24.76 13.06
N PRO A 484 13.73 -25.89 13.25
CA PRO A 484 14.93 -25.96 14.08
C PRO A 484 16.12 -25.15 13.54
N ALA A 485 15.96 -24.50 12.37
CA ALA A 485 17.00 -23.69 11.76
C ALA A 485 16.71 -22.19 11.87
N THR A 486 17.76 -21.41 12.11
CA THR A 486 17.74 -19.95 12.21
C THR A 486 18.84 -19.36 11.34
N LEU A 487 18.54 -18.28 10.61
CA LEU A 487 19.50 -17.48 9.88
C LEU A 487 20.08 -16.40 10.82
N LEU A 488 21.41 -16.40 10.99
CA LEU A 488 22.15 -15.24 11.49
C LEU A 488 22.77 -14.53 10.30
N ARG A 489 22.37 -13.30 10.04
CA ARG A 489 22.85 -12.48 8.93
C ARG A 489 23.66 -11.30 9.45
N ARG A 490 24.91 -11.18 9.02
CA ARG A 490 25.70 -9.97 9.16
C ARG A 490 25.72 -9.24 7.83
N ILE A 491 25.35 -7.97 7.85
CA ILE A 491 25.33 -7.07 6.70
C ILE A 491 26.39 -6.01 6.96
N GLU A 492 27.36 -5.89 6.08
CA GLU A 492 28.38 -4.84 6.13
C GLU A 492 28.20 -3.91 4.93
N LEU A 493 27.90 -2.63 5.21
CA LEU A 493 27.59 -1.60 4.23
C LEU A 493 28.87 -0.81 3.92
N ARG A 494 29.52 -1.12 2.80
CA ARG A 494 30.72 -0.43 2.32
C ARG A 494 30.33 0.62 1.26
N ASP A 495 31.27 1.43 0.82
CA ASP A 495 31.01 2.53 -0.12
C ASP A 495 30.44 2.05 -1.47
N HIS A 496 30.87 0.90 -1.96
CA HIS A 496 30.53 0.40 -3.31
C HIS A 496 29.95 -1.02 -3.34
N ASP A 497 29.97 -1.74 -2.23
CA ASP A 497 29.41 -3.08 -2.13
C ASP A 497 28.74 -3.33 -0.77
N VAL A 498 27.82 -4.30 -0.75
CA VAL A 498 27.19 -4.81 0.47
C VAL A 498 27.66 -6.23 0.67
N LEU A 499 28.34 -6.48 1.78
CA LEU A 499 28.73 -7.84 2.15
C LEU A 499 27.65 -8.48 3.03
N LEU A 500 27.27 -9.68 2.68
CA LEU A 500 26.34 -10.51 3.43
C LEU A 500 27.09 -11.76 3.91
N ASP A 501 27.17 -11.95 5.20
CA ASP A 501 27.71 -13.17 5.83
C ASP A 501 26.58 -13.85 6.60
N ASP A 502 26.09 -14.94 6.03
CA ASP A 502 25.00 -15.73 6.58
C ASP A 502 25.51 -16.98 7.27
N ARG A 503 25.05 -17.21 8.48
CA ARG A 503 25.22 -18.46 9.23
C ARG A 503 23.85 -19.07 9.47
N ILE A 504 23.70 -20.33 9.08
CA ILE A 504 22.47 -21.09 9.31
C ILE A 504 22.75 -22.04 10.45
N ILE A 505 22.13 -21.76 11.58
CA ILE A 505 22.26 -22.57 12.82
C ILE A 505 21.11 -23.57 12.85
N GLY A 506 21.41 -24.82 13.25
CA GLY A 506 20.44 -25.91 13.37
C GLY A 506 20.55 -26.94 12.25
N ASN A 507 19.73 -27.99 12.37
CA ASN A 507 19.73 -29.10 11.42
C ASN A 507 18.85 -28.76 10.21
N ALA A 508 19.46 -28.33 9.10
CA ALA A 508 18.79 -28.16 7.83
C ALA A 508 19.63 -28.77 6.72
N ASP A 509 18.98 -29.50 5.80
CA ASP A 509 19.62 -30.01 4.60
C ASP A 509 19.81 -28.85 3.61
N PRO A 510 21.06 -28.54 3.19
CA PRO A 510 21.32 -27.52 2.18
C PRO A 510 20.60 -27.76 0.85
N ALA A 511 20.37 -29.03 0.49
CA ALA A 511 19.66 -29.38 -0.73
C ALA A 511 18.15 -29.01 -0.69
N ALA A 512 17.58 -28.95 0.53
CA ALA A 512 16.20 -28.53 0.79
C ALA A 512 16.05 -27.00 0.92
N MET A 513 17.17 -26.26 0.92
CA MET A 513 17.19 -24.81 1.11
C MET A 513 17.37 -24.06 -0.20
N SER A 514 16.77 -22.87 -0.27
CA SER A 514 16.94 -21.93 -1.40
C SER A 514 17.11 -20.51 -0.89
N LEU A 515 17.91 -19.73 -1.63
CA LEU A 515 18.03 -18.30 -1.49
C LEU A 515 16.89 -17.62 -2.26
N GLU A 516 16.17 -16.70 -1.61
CA GLU A 516 15.12 -15.91 -2.29
C GLU A 516 15.73 -14.61 -2.77
N VAL A 517 15.69 -14.36 -4.09
CA VAL A 517 16.26 -13.16 -4.75
C VAL A 517 15.25 -12.53 -5.69
N GLU A 518 15.44 -11.25 -6.02
CA GLU A 518 14.60 -10.48 -6.94
C GLU A 518 15.48 -9.53 -7.76
N GLY A 519 15.15 -9.37 -9.04
CA GLY A 519 15.85 -8.48 -9.96
C GLY A 519 17.04 -9.10 -10.67
N PRO A 520 17.64 -8.37 -11.63
CA PRO A 520 18.71 -8.87 -12.49
C PRO A 520 20.06 -8.84 -11.74
N LEU A 521 20.44 -9.93 -11.10
CA LEU A 521 21.75 -10.12 -10.46
C LEU A 521 22.62 -11.04 -11.32
N ALA A 522 23.68 -10.50 -11.91
CA ALA A 522 24.69 -11.30 -12.59
C ALA A 522 25.48 -12.15 -11.58
N GLY A 523 25.99 -13.31 -12.03
CA GLY A 523 26.80 -14.21 -11.18
C GLY A 523 26.03 -15.16 -10.29
N LEU A 524 24.71 -15.05 -10.18
CA LEU A 524 23.88 -16.08 -9.57
C LEU A 524 23.74 -17.25 -10.51
N PRO A 525 23.80 -18.50 -10.01
CA PRO A 525 23.40 -19.67 -10.80
C PRO A 525 21.97 -19.45 -11.33
N ALA A 526 21.76 -19.72 -12.62
CA ALA A 526 20.49 -19.46 -13.27
C ALA A 526 19.35 -20.12 -12.48
N ALA A 527 18.42 -19.31 -11.95
CA ALA A 527 17.17 -19.79 -11.44
C ALA A 527 16.39 -20.33 -12.65
N ARG A 528 16.15 -21.63 -12.70
CA ARG A 528 15.19 -22.21 -13.64
C ARG A 528 13.81 -21.83 -13.11
N ASP A 529 13.05 -21.14 -13.94
CA ASP A 529 11.71 -20.62 -13.69
C ASP A 529 11.62 -19.28 -12.94
N ALA A 530 10.58 -18.53 -13.26
CA ALA A 530 10.22 -17.20 -12.74
C ALA A 530 10.01 -17.11 -11.21
N ALA A 531 10.26 -18.16 -10.46
CA ALA A 531 10.29 -18.15 -9.02
C ALA A 531 11.70 -17.83 -8.56
N PHE A 532 11.97 -16.65 -8.22
CA PHE A 532 12.99 -16.00 -7.43
C PHE A 532 13.73 -16.85 -6.36
N ARG A 533 14.07 -18.13 -6.68
CA ARG A 533 14.72 -19.08 -5.75
C ARG A 533 15.90 -19.78 -6.41
N VAL A 534 17.04 -19.61 -5.77
CA VAL A 534 18.28 -20.30 -6.17
C VAL A 534 18.60 -21.37 -5.13
N PRO A 535 18.79 -22.64 -5.51
CA PRO A 535 19.19 -23.68 -4.54
C PRO A 535 20.43 -23.26 -3.77
N LEU A 536 20.41 -23.38 -2.45
CA LEU A 536 21.53 -22.96 -1.61
C LEU A 536 22.79 -23.76 -1.94
N SER A 537 22.66 -25.04 -2.26
CA SER A 537 23.76 -25.91 -2.70
C SER A 537 24.50 -25.34 -3.92
N ALA A 538 23.79 -24.67 -4.85
CA ALA A 538 24.40 -24.05 -6.03
C ALA A 538 25.14 -22.75 -5.68
N CYS A 539 24.85 -22.12 -4.53
CA CYS A 539 25.55 -20.93 -4.04
C CYS A 539 26.88 -21.25 -3.35
N GLY A 540 27.22 -22.54 -3.15
CA GLY A 540 28.47 -23.01 -2.55
C GLY A 540 28.64 -22.65 -1.07
N PRO A 541 27.68 -23.00 -0.18
CA PRO A 541 27.85 -22.82 1.25
C PRO A 541 28.98 -23.72 1.78
N VAL A 542 29.68 -23.25 2.82
CA VAL A 542 30.71 -24.02 3.53
C VAL A 542 30.12 -24.57 4.82
N ARG A 543 30.30 -25.86 5.10
CA ARG A 543 29.95 -26.42 6.40
C ARG A 543 30.99 -25.98 7.43
N SER A 544 30.53 -25.53 8.58
CA SER A 544 31.35 -25.21 9.74
C SER A 544 30.84 -26.00 10.96
N THR A 545 31.59 -26.01 12.04
CA THR A 545 31.21 -26.65 13.32
C THR A 545 29.90 -26.09 13.88
N SER A 546 29.52 -24.84 13.53
CA SER A 546 28.31 -24.17 13.99
C SER A 546 27.15 -24.18 12.97
N GLY A 547 27.29 -24.88 11.84
CA GLY A 547 26.26 -24.95 10.81
C GLY A 547 26.78 -24.65 9.39
N LEU A 548 25.90 -24.08 8.54
CA LEU A 548 26.27 -23.66 7.18
C LEU A 548 26.61 -22.17 7.15
N ARG A 549 27.64 -21.79 6.41
CA ARG A 549 28.03 -20.39 6.21
C ARG A 549 28.10 -20.06 4.72
N LEU A 550 27.56 -18.89 4.34
CA LEU A 550 27.61 -18.33 3.00
C LEU A 550 27.97 -16.85 3.06
N ALA A 551 29.18 -16.49 2.59
CA ALA A 551 29.60 -15.10 2.47
C ALA A 551 29.59 -14.67 0.99
N ARG A 552 29.05 -13.46 0.72
CA ARG A 552 28.92 -12.90 -0.60
C ARG A 552 28.88 -11.38 -0.61
N ALA A 553 29.22 -10.78 -1.76
CA ALA A 553 29.08 -9.36 -2.00
C ALA A 553 28.00 -9.09 -3.04
N LEU A 554 27.17 -8.09 -2.78
CA LEU A 554 26.31 -7.46 -3.77
C LEU A 554 27.00 -6.16 -4.22
N CYS A 555 27.38 -6.08 -5.50
CA CYS A 555 28.18 -4.99 -6.06
C CYS A 555 27.70 -4.66 -7.49
N CYS A 556 28.32 -3.65 -8.11
CA CYS A 556 28.11 -3.36 -9.53
C CYS A 556 29.41 -3.64 -10.29
N ARG A 557 29.38 -4.58 -11.25
CA ARG A 557 30.52 -4.91 -12.14
C ARG A 557 30.18 -4.71 -13.59
N ALA A 558 31.10 -4.10 -14.33
CA ALA A 558 30.90 -3.80 -15.75
C ALA A 558 29.53 -3.14 -16.04
N GLY A 559 29.10 -2.24 -15.16
CA GLY A 559 27.82 -1.53 -15.29
C GLY A 559 26.56 -2.40 -15.04
N ARG A 560 26.66 -3.52 -14.32
CA ARG A 560 25.52 -4.37 -13.97
C ARG A 560 25.56 -4.80 -12.50
N PRO A 561 24.41 -4.87 -11.82
CA PRO A 561 24.32 -5.46 -10.48
C PRO A 561 24.84 -6.91 -10.52
N ALA A 562 25.71 -7.26 -9.58
CA ALA A 562 26.36 -8.56 -9.51
C ALA A 562 26.31 -9.14 -8.10
N TRP A 563 26.21 -10.46 -8.05
CA TRP A 563 26.34 -11.29 -6.86
C TRP A 563 27.64 -12.07 -6.95
N GLU A 564 28.50 -11.96 -5.94
CA GLU A 564 29.82 -12.58 -5.91
C GLU A 564 30.01 -13.36 -4.62
N ARG A 565 30.38 -14.63 -4.76
CA ARG A 565 30.81 -15.42 -3.61
C ARG A 565 32.09 -14.82 -3.04
N ARG A 566 32.18 -14.75 -1.71
CA ARG A 566 33.41 -14.42 -0.98
C ARG A 566 33.95 -15.65 -0.27
N GLU A 567 35.28 -15.73 -0.18
CA GLU A 567 35.91 -16.77 0.61
C GLU A 567 35.56 -16.56 2.09
N VAL A 568 35.22 -17.66 2.74
CA VAL A 568 34.96 -17.68 4.18
C VAL A 568 36.29 -17.98 4.84
N PRO A 569 36.88 -17.07 5.63
CA PRO A 569 38.07 -17.41 6.39
C PRO A 569 37.81 -18.67 7.22
N SER A 570 38.72 -19.63 7.14
CA SER A 570 38.75 -20.80 8.01
C SER A 570 38.98 -20.31 9.45
N SER A 571 37.92 -20.27 10.26
CA SER A 571 38.01 -20.04 11.72
C SER A 571 38.02 -21.33 12.44
#